data_d7bc6029cccd5565235b69b8c476ab9e
#
_entry.id   d7bc6029cccd5565235b69b8c476ab9e
#
_cell.length_a   1.000
_cell.length_b   1.000
_cell.length_c   1.000
_cell.angle_alpha   90.00
_cell.angle_beta   90.00
_cell.angle_gamma   90.00
#
_symmetry.space_group_name_H-M   'P 1'
#
loop_
_entity.id
_entity.type
_entity.pdbx_description
1 polymer ?
#
loop_
_entity_poly.entity_id
_entity_poly.type
_entity_poly.pdbx_seq_one_letter_code
_entity_poly.pdbx_strand_id
1 'polypeptide(L)'
;IRSLKELTNSYLKKYGYDDVRITTVFHQWMGGFPQDEAKAFAVISWGSSVAALAKATKVIVKTPHEAIGVPTMEANAQGLRCTKQAISLLADQELKSSALELEKAIIKGETCAIVDKTFELGMGDLALGVIRAVKAGVIDIPFAPSKYNFGKMLPARDHEGAVRYLNTAHVPLPQELIDFNRGKIEHRAKMEKRKASFQMVIDDVYAIS
;
A
#
# COMPACT_ATOMS: atom_id res chain seq x y z
N ILE A 1 -0.31 -6.64 3.58
CA ILE A 1 -1.35 -7.67 3.78
C ILE A 1 -1.25 -8.25 5.18
N ARG A 2 -0.08 -8.81 5.60
CA ARG A 2 0.07 -9.42 6.93
C ARG A 2 -0.25 -8.44 8.04
N SER A 3 0.36 -7.25 8.04
CA SER A 3 0.09 -6.19 9.03
C SER A 3 -1.39 -5.80 9.07
N LEU A 4 -2.03 -5.61 7.91
CA LEU A 4 -3.45 -5.28 7.82
C LEU A 4 -4.32 -6.33 8.51
N LYS A 5 -4.09 -7.63 8.23
CA LYS A 5 -4.84 -8.72 8.84
C LYS A 5 -4.65 -8.78 10.36
N GLU A 6 -3.40 -8.68 10.82
CA GLU A 6 -3.06 -8.71 12.23
C GLU A 6 -3.68 -7.53 13.00
N LEU A 7 -3.54 -6.30 12.47
CA LEU A 7 -4.10 -5.10 13.09
C LEU A 7 -5.62 -5.12 13.12
N THR A 8 -6.26 -5.48 11.99
CA THR A 8 -7.72 -5.59 11.96
C THR A 8 -8.23 -6.57 13.03
N ASN A 9 -7.58 -7.74 13.16
CA ASN A 9 -7.94 -8.71 14.19
C ASN A 9 -7.73 -8.15 15.61
N SER A 10 -6.62 -7.44 15.85
CA SER A 10 -6.32 -6.84 17.15
C SER A 10 -7.33 -5.76 17.55
N TYR A 11 -7.68 -4.87 16.62
CA TYR A 11 -8.67 -3.83 16.89
C TYR A 11 -10.09 -4.39 17.05
N LEU A 12 -10.49 -5.37 16.23
CA LEU A 12 -11.80 -6.02 16.41
C LEU A 12 -11.92 -6.65 17.79
N LYS A 13 -10.91 -7.42 18.22
CA LYS A 13 -10.88 -7.99 19.57
C LYS A 13 -10.90 -6.92 20.68
N LYS A 14 -10.13 -5.85 20.54
CA LYS A 14 -10.11 -4.71 21.49
C LYS A 14 -11.52 -4.12 21.69
N TYR A 15 -12.36 -4.16 20.66
CA TYR A 15 -13.73 -3.63 20.70
C TYR A 15 -14.81 -4.71 20.87
N GLY A 16 -14.43 -5.94 21.30
CA GLY A 16 -15.37 -7.00 21.66
C GLY A 16 -15.92 -7.83 20.50
N TYR A 17 -15.28 -7.76 19.32
CA TYR A 17 -15.63 -8.58 18.17
C TYR A 17 -14.69 -9.79 18.06
N ASP A 18 -14.96 -10.85 18.85
CA ASP A 18 -14.07 -12.01 18.95
C ASP A 18 -14.31 -13.06 17.87
N ASP A 19 -15.54 -13.18 17.35
CA ASP A 19 -15.94 -14.17 16.35
C ASP A 19 -16.10 -13.54 14.94
N VAL A 20 -14.99 -12.97 14.42
CA VAL A 20 -14.98 -12.36 13.07
C VAL A 20 -13.94 -13.04 12.20
N ARG A 21 -14.39 -13.60 11.07
CA ARG A 21 -13.49 -14.13 10.04
C ARG A 21 -12.97 -13.02 9.12
N ILE A 22 -11.68 -12.74 9.22
CA ILE A 22 -11.01 -11.74 8.36
C ILE A 22 -10.47 -12.43 7.12
N THR A 23 -10.84 -11.90 5.95
CA THR A 23 -10.26 -12.26 4.66
C THR A 23 -9.56 -11.05 4.04
N THR A 24 -8.49 -11.30 3.29
CA THR A 24 -7.72 -10.25 2.63
C THR A 24 -7.97 -10.27 1.13
N VAL A 25 -8.11 -9.09 0.54
CA VAL A 25 -8.20 -8.90 -0.91
C VAL A 25 -6.97 -8.13 -1.37
N PHE A 26 -6.23 -8.69 -2.30
CA PHE A 26 -5.12 -8.02 -2.96
C PHE A 26 -5.59 -7.44 -4.29
N HIS A 27 -5.48 -6.13 -4.44
CA HIS A 27 -5.70 -5.49 -5.72
C HIS A 27 -4.35 -5.36 -6.43
N GLN A 28 -4.24 -5.86 -7.64
CA GLN A 28 -3.04 -5.69 -8.47
C GLN A 28 -2.83 -4.20 -8.77
N TRP A 29 -1.65 -3.85 -9.26
CA TRP A 29 -1.21 -2.47 -9.45
C TRP A 29 -2.30 -1.54 -10.02
N MET A 30 -2.52 -0.40 -9.35
CA MET A 30 -3.59 0.57 -9.68
C MET A 30 -3.06 1.90 -10.21
N GLY A 31 -1.75 2.06 -10.32
CA GLY A 31 -1.10 3.25 -10.89
C GLY A 31 -1.06 3.20 -12.43
N GLY A 32 -0.16 3.98 -13.03
CA GLY A 32 0.07 3.95 -14.47
C GLY A 32 0.34 2.52 -14.93
N PHE A 33 -0.39 2.08 -15.97
CA PHE A 33 -0.28 0.73 -16.51
C PHE A 33 0.36 0.80 -17.90
N PRO A 34 1.27 -0.13 -18.27
CA PRO A 34 1.90 -0.12 -19.58
C PRO A 34 0.91 -0.33 -20.72
N GLN A 35 1.08 0.40 -21.83
CA GLN A 35 0.31 0.15 -23.06
C GLN A 35 0.81 -1.09 -23.82
N ASP A 36 2.10 -1.39 -23.67
CA ASP A 36 2.69 -2.59 -24.23
C ASP A 36 2.18 -3.83 -23.50
N GLU A 37 1.62 -4.78 -24.27
CA GLU A 37 0.97 -5.96 -23.70
C GLU A 37 1.93 -6.86 -22.93
N ALA A 38 3.17 -7.03 -23.42
CA ALA A 38 4.17 -7.84 -22.73
C ALA A 38 4.56 -7.22 -21.38
N LYS A 39 4.75 -5.91 -21.32
CA LYS A 39 4.98 -5.18 -20.08
C LYS A 39 3.77 -5.27 -19.16
N ALA A 40 2.55 -5.17 -19.68
CA ALA A 40 1.31 -5.30 -18.92
C ALA A 40 1.23 -6.69 -18.24
N PHE A 41 1.54 -7.78 -18.96
CA PHE A 41 1.61 -9.13 -18.38
C PHE A 41 2.72 -9.26 -17.35
N ALA A 42 3.86 -8.59 -17.50
CA ALA A 42 4.91 -8.57 -16.49
C ALA A 42 4.41 -7.95 -15.17
N VAL A 43 3.68 -6.83 -15.23
CA VAL A 43 3.05 -6.18 -14.05
C VAL A 43 1.98 -7.08 -13.41
N ILE A 44 1.14 -7.73 -14.22
CA ILE A 44 0.13 -8.69 -13.75
C ILE A 44 0.81 -9.88 -13.04
N SER A 45 1.85 -10.45 -13.64
CA SER A 45 2.59 -11.58 -13.07
C SER A 45 3.27 -11.20 -11.75
N TRP A 46 3.90 -10.02 -11.70
CA TRP A 46 4.52 -9.49 -10.49
C TRP A 46 3.49 -9.31 -9.37
N GLY A 47 2.36 -8.65 -9.65
CA GLY A 47 1.28 -8.48 -8.67
C GLY A 47 0.71 -9.82 -8.18
N SER A 48 0.57 -10.80 -9.09
CA SER A 48 0.12 -12.15 -8.75
C SER A 48 1.10 -12.88 -7.82
N SER A 49 2.40 -12.73 -8.07
CA SER A 49 3.48 -13.29 -7.24
C SER A 49 3.46 -12.70 -5.84
N VAL A 50 3.30 -11.39 -5.73
CA VAL A 50 3.17 -10.69 -4.44
C VAL A 50 1.93 -11.20 -3.68
N ALA A 51 0.78 -11.34 -4.36
CA ALA A 51 -0.44 -11.84 -3.74
C ALA A 51 -0.28 -13.28 -3.21
N ALA A 52 0.37 -14.16 -3.98
CA ALA A 52 0.66 -15.55 -3.58
C ALA A 52 1.58 -15.62 -2.35
N LEU A 53 2.71 -14.92 -2.39
CA LEU A 53 3.69 -14.88 -1.28
C LEU A 53 3.11 -14.22 -0.02
N ALA A 54 2.21 -13.25 -0.17
CA ALA A 54 1.49 -12.63 0.93
C ALA A 54 0.30 -13.45 1.44
N LYS A 55 -0.01 -14.59 0.81
CA LYS A 55 -1.16 -15.46 1.15
C LYS A 55 -2.49 -14.69 1.17
N ALA A 56 -2.72 -13.85 0.16
CA ALA A 56 -3.99 -13.15 -0.01
C ALA A 56 -5.14 -14.14 -0.24
N THR A 57 -6.31 -13.87 0.35
CA THR A 57 -7.49 -14.75 0.21
C THR A 57 -8.12 -14.61 -1.18
N LYS A 58 -8.12 -13.39 -1.72
CA LYS A 58 -8.66 -13.05 -3.05
C LYS A 58 -7.73 -12.08 -3.77
N VAL A 59 -7.77 -12.10 -5.09
CA VAL A 59 -7.03 -11.16 -5.94
C VAL A 59 -8.01 -10.50 -6.90
N ILE A 60 -7.99 -9.15 -6.95
CA ILE A 60 -8.63 -8.39 -8.02
C ILE A 60 -7.61 -8.28 -9.13
N VAL A 61 -7.92 -8.92 -10.25
CA VAL A 61 -6.99 -9.12 -11.36
C VAL A 61 -7.11 -7.98 -12.36
N LYS A 62 -5.98 -7.48 -12.83
CA LYS A 62 -5.87 -6.53 -13.92
C LYS A 62 -5.81 -7.25 -15.27
N THR A 63 -6.07 -6.52 -16.35
CA THR A 63 -6.00 -7.02 -17.72
C THR A 63 -4.88 -6.35 -18.49
N PRO A 64 -4.39 -6.96 -19.59
CA PRO A 64 -3.41 -6.30 -20.46
C PRO A 64 -3.96 -5.02 -21.12
N HIS A 65 -5.29 -4.82 -21.13
CA HIS A 65 -5.95 -3.63 -21.67
C HIS A 65 -6.16 -2.49 -20.67
N GLU A 66 -5.62 -2.58 -19.48
CA GLU A 66 -5.86 -1.60 -18.40
C GLU A 66 -5.51 -0.16 -18.79
N ALA A 67 -4.47 0.03 -19.60
CA ALA A 67 -4.03 1.36 -20.07
C ALA A 67 -4.77 1.86 -21.32
N ILE A 68 -5.54 1.01 -22.01
CA ILE A 68 -6.11 1.35 -23.32
C ILE A 68 -7.64 1.44 -23.32
N GLY A 69 -8.29 1.13 -22.20
CA GLY A 69 -9.74 1.31 -22.04
C GLY A 69 -10.49 0.10 -21.52
N VAL A 70 -11.72 -0.10 -22.00
CA VAL A 70 -12.54 -1.21 -21.56
C VAL A 70 -11.98 -2.53 -22.11
N PRO A 71 -11.64 -3.50 -21.26
CA PRO A 71 -11.03 -4.74 -21.70
C PRO A 71 -12.03 -5.64 -22.42
N THR A 72 -11.55 -6.36 -23.43
CA THR A 72 -12.33 -7.43 -24.09
C THR A 72 -12.48 -8.64 -23.17
N MET A 73 -13.40 -9.54 -23.49
CA MET A 73 -13.53 -10.82 -22.78
C MET A 73 -12.23 -11.64 -22.83
N GLU A 74 -11.55 -11.64 -23.99
CA GLU A 74 -10.28 -12.36 -24.14
C GLU A 74 -9.18 -11.75 -23.28
N ALA A 75 -9.03 -10.43 -23.23
CA ALA A 75 -8.07 -9.75 -22.37
C ALA A 75 -8.32 -10.06 -20.87
N ASN A 76 -9.59 -10.09 -20.45
CA ASN A 76 -9.94 -10.52 -19.09
C ASN A 76 -9.55 -11.97 -18.83
N ALA A 77 -9.86 -12.88 -19.77
CA ALA A 77 -9.49 -14.29 -19.65
C ALA A 77 -7.98 -14.50 -19.60
N GLN A 78 -7.20 -13.74 -20.37
CA GLN A 78 -5.74 -13.79 -20.38
C GLN A 78 -5.16 -13.31 -19.05
N GLY A 79 -5.63 -12.18 -18.51
CA GLY A 79 -5.24 -11.68 -17.18
C GLY A 79 -5.50 -12.71 -16.08
N LEU A 80 -6.67 -13.35 -16.10
CA LEU A 80 -7.02 -14.40 -15.14
C LEU A 80 -6.14 -15.65 -15.28
N ARG A 81 -5.86 -16.11 -16.51
CA ARG A 81 -4.97 -17.26 -16.76
C ARG A 81 -3.55 -16.97 -16.29
N CYS A 82 -3.02 -15.78 -16.62
CA CYS A 82 -1.71 -15.34 -16.18
C CYS A 82 -1.62 -15.33 -14.65
N THR A 83 -2.58 -14.71 -13.97
CA THR A 83 -2.65 -14.64 -12.51
C THR A 83 -2.73 -16.02 -11.89
N LYS A 84 -3.62 -16.89 -12.41
CA LYS A 84 -3.77 -18.26 -11.91
C LYS A 84 -2.45 -19.04 -12.01
N GLN A 85 -1.76 -18.93 -13.15
CA GLN A 85 -0.49 -19.61 -13.37
C GLN A 85 0.59 -19.11 -12.40
N ALA A 86 0.75 -17.80 -12.23
CA ALA A 86 1.73 -17.23 -11.31
C ALA A 86 1.46 -17.66 -9.85
N ILE A 87 0.20 -17.65 -9.43
CA ILE A 87 -0.20 -18.12 -8.09
C ILE A 87 0.13 -19.61 -7.92
N SER A 88 -0.19 -20.45 -8.92
CA SER A 88 0.10 -21.90 -8.87
C SER A 88 1.58 -22.21 -8.73
N LEU A 89 2.45 -21.44 -9.40
CA LEU A 89 3.92 -21.61 -9.31
C LEU A 89 4.48 -21.28 -7.92
N LEU A 90 3.77 -20.44 -7.15
CA LEU A 90 4.24 -19.91 -5.86
C LEU A 90 3.37 -20.35 -4.66
N ALA A 91 2.38 -21.23 -4.88
CA ALA A 91 1.37 -21.58 -3.87
C ALA A 91 1.97 -22.05 -2.54
N ASP A 92 3.04 -22.87 -2.62
CA ASP A 92 3.70 -23.47 -1.46
C ASP A 92 4.94 -22.70 -0.99
N GLN A 93 5.25 -21.59 -1.66
CA GLN A 93 6.38 -20.75 -1.27
C GLN A 93 6.04 -19.92 -0.04
N GLU A 94 7.02 -19.73 0.83
CA GLU A 94 6.93 -18.85 1.98
C GLU A 94 8.13 -17.89 2.01
N LEU A 95 7.84 -16.60 2.11
CA LEU A 95 8.87 -15.58 2.22
C LEU A 95 9.04 -15.20 3.70
N LYS A 96 10.21 -15.52 4.27
CA LYS A 96 10.62 -15.13 5.61
C LYS A 96 11.94 -14.36 5.54
N SER A 97 11.98 -13.16 6.11
CA SER A 97 13.21 -12.40 6.28
C SER A 97 13.08 -11.39 7.42
N SER A 98 14.21 -11.06 8.05
CA SER A 98 14.26 -10.02 9.08
C SER A 98 13.82 -8.65 8.54
N ALA A 99 14.12 -8.35 7.28
CA ALA A 99 13.70 -7.13 6.62
C ALA A 99 12.17 -7.03 6.53
N LEU A 100 11.47 -8.13 6.18
CA LEU A 100 10.01 -8.15 6.15
C LEU A 100 9.38 -8.02 7.55
N GLU A 101 10.00 -8.58 8.58
CA GLU A 101 9.50 -8.42 9.95
C GLU A 101 9.71 -6.98 10.45
N LEU A 102 10.84 -6.34 10.09
CA LEU A 102 11.06 -4.92 10.36
C LEU A 102 10.00 -4.06 9.65
N GLU A 103 9.79 -4.25 8.35
CA GLU A 103 8.77 -3.52 7.59
C GLU A 103 7.36 -3.72 8.18
N LYS A 104 7.05 -4.94 8.61
CA LYS A 104 5.78 -5.23 9.28
C LYS A 104 5.64 -4.43 10.58
N ALA A 105 6.69 -4.33 11.38
CA ALA A 105 6.69 -3.56 12.62
C ALA A 105 6.50 -2.05 12.35
N ILE A 106 7.20 -1.50 11.35
CA ILE A 106 7.06 -0.10 10.93
C ILE A 106 5.63 0.20 10.49
N ILE A 107 5.08 -0.57 9.55
CA ILE A 107 3.70 -0.40 9.06
C ILE A 107 2.68 -0.49 10.21
N LYS A 108 2.90 -1.40 11.15
CA LYS A 108 2.01 -1.52 12.33
C LYS A 108 2.07 -0.29 13.21
N GLY A 109 3.26 0.22 13.50
CA GLY A 109 3.43 1.44 14.30
C GLY A 109 2.78 2.66 13.64
N GLU A 110 3.02 2.86 12.36
CA GLU A 110 2.41 3.96 11.58
C GLU A 110 0.88 3.85 11.56
N THR A 111 0.36 2.66 11.27
CA THR A 111 -1.09 2.43 11.23
C THR A 111 -1.75 2.61 12.58
N CYS A 112 -1.15 2.10 13.67
CA CYS A 112 -1.69 2.28 15.02
C CYS A 112 -1.77 3.77 15.39
N ALA A 113 -0.73 4.55 15.09
CA ALA A 113 -0.72 6.00 15.37
C ALA A 113 -1.90 6.72 14.67
N ILE A 114 -2.17 6.39 13.41
CA ILE A 114 -3.29 6.97 12.65
C ILE A 114 -4.63 6.50 13.20
N VAL A 115 -4.79 5.21 13.43
CA VAL A 115 -6.06 4.62 13.88
C VAL A 115 -6.40 5.07 15.29
N ASP A 116 -5.46 5.02 16.24
CA ASP A 116 -5.70 5.44 17.62
C ASP A 116 -6.04 6.94 17.70
N LYS A 117 -5.36 7.79 16.91
CA LYS A 117 -5.71 9.21 16.82
C LYS A 117 -7.10 9.44 16.21
N THR A 118 -7.50 8.60 15.27
CA THR A 118 -8.84 8.63 14.68
C THR A 118 -9.91 8.31 15.73
N PHE A 119 -9.70 7.29 16.55
CA PHE A 119 -10.61 6.95 17.67
C PHE A 119 -10.67 8.06 18.72
N GLU A 120 -9.52 8.65 19.07
CA GLU A 120 -9.45 9.80 20.00
C GLU A 120 -10.32 10.96 19.51
N LEU A 121 -10.18 11.34 18.24
CA LEU A 121 -10.95 12.42 17.62
C LEU A 121 -12.46 12.13 17.59
N GLY A 122 -12.83 10.86 17.58
CA GLY A 122 -14.23 10.42 17.58
C GLY A 122 -14.94 10.57 18.92
N MET A 123 -14.20 10.58 20.04
CA MET A 123 -14.77 10.65 21.40
C MET A 123 -15.89 9.62 21.63
N GLY A 124 -15.71 8.39 21.13
CA GLY A 124 -16.67 7.28 21.21
C GLY A 124 -17.54 7.07 19.97
N ASP A 125 -17.56 7.99 19.03
CA ASP A 125 -18.23 7.86 17.72
C ASP A 125 -17.16 7.68 16.63
N LEU A 126 -17.03 6.47 16.10
CA LEU A 126 -16.04 6.16 15.07
C LEU A 126 -16.30 6.90 13.75
N ALA A 127 -17.56 7.06 13.33
CA ALA A 127 -17.89 7.75 12.09
C ALA A 127 -17.49 9.25 12.18
N LEU A 128 -17.78 9.88 13.31
CA LEU A 128 -17.34 11.23 13.60
C LEU A 128 -15.81 11.32 13.67
N GLY A 129 -15.16 10.31 14.24
CA GLY A 129 -13.70 10.20 14.30
C GLY A 129 -13.06 10.21 12.92
N VAL A 130 -13.56 9.40 11.99
CA VAL A 130 -13.08 9.37 10.58
C VAL A 130 -13.25 10.73 9.90
N ILE A 131 -14.42 11.37 10.03
CA ILE A 131 -14.68 12.69 9.44
C ILE A 131 -13.70 13.74 9.98
N ARG A 132 -13.46 13.74 11.29
CA ARG A 132 -12.55 14.68 11.94
C ARG A 132 -11.09 14.39 11.56
N ALA A 133 -10.71 13.12 11.48
CA ALA A 133 -9.35 12.70 11.11
C ALA A 133 -9.00 13.10 9.67
N VAL A 134 -9.93 12.93 8.72
CA VAL A 134 -9.75 13.40 7.33
C VAL A 134 -9.63 14.93 7.28
N LYS A 135 -10.52 15.66 7.96
CA LYS A 135 -10.44 17.13 8.01
C LYS A 135 -9.18 17.67 8.65
N ALA A 136 -8.63 16.98 9.65
CA ALA A 136 -7.41 17.36 10.34
C ALA A 136 -6.12 16.90 9.61
N GLY A 137 -6.22 16.08 8.57
CA GLY A 137 -5.07 15.50 7.88
C GLY A 137 -4.40 14.35 8.63
N VAL A 138 -5.04 13.81 9.66
CA VAL A 138 -4.60 12.57 10.36
C VAL A 138 -4.72 11.38 9.42
N ILE A 139 -5.85 11.28 8.70
CA ILE A 139 -6.02 10.41 7.55
C ILE A 139 -5.81 11.27 6.32
N ASP A 140 -4.69 11.09 5.64
CA ASP A 140 -4.37 11.78 4.40
C ASP A 140 -3.97 10.76 3.34
N ILE A 141 -4.63 10.79 2.19
CA ILE A 141 -4.45 9.82 1.12
C ILE A 141 -3.74 10.52 -0.04
N PRO A 142 -2.48 10.13 -0.33
CA PRO A 142 -1.74 10.78 -1.39
C PRO A 142 -2.45 10.61 -2.74
N PHE A 143 -2.48 11.67 -3.53
CA PHE A 143 -3.08 11.71 -4.87
C PHE A 143 -4.59 11.38 -4.94
N ALA A 144 -5.30 11.35 -3.81
CA ALA A 144 -6.75 11.14 -3.82
C ALA A 144 -7.46 12.33 -4.49
N PRO A 145 -8.32 12.10 -5.52
CA PRO A 145 -9.00 13.17 -6.25
C PRO A 145 -10.21 13.73 -5.49
N SER A 146 -10.19 13.74 -4.19
CA SER A 146 -11.29 14.21 -3.35
C SER A 146 -10.99 15.59 -2.78
N LYS A 147 -11.93 16.52 -2.93
CA LYS A 147 -11.86 17.86 -2.31
C LYS A 147 -11.85 17.84 -0.78
N TYR A 148 -12.22 16.72 -0.17
CA TYR A 148 -12.24 16.55 1.28
C TYR A 148 -10.92 15.97 1.82
N ASN A 149 -10.07 15.44 0.97
CA ASN A 149 -8.76 14.94 1.36
C ASN A 149 -7.80 16.10 1.59
N PHE A 150 -6.97 16.01 2.65
CA PHE A 150 -6.03 17.08 3.00
C PHE A 150 -4.94 17.23 1.94
N GLY A 151 -4.41 16.10 1.42
CA GLY A 151 -3.52 16.04 0.26
C GLY A 151 -2.15 16.71 0.50
N LYS A 152 -1.62 16.66 1.72
CA LYS A 152 -0.32 17.27 2.08
C LYS A 152 0.75 16.22 2.39
N MET A 153 0.35 15.00 2.74
CA MET A 153 1.25 13.89 2.93
C MET A 153 1.84 13.46 1.57
N LEU A 154 3.16 13.25 1.52
CA LEU A 154 3.85 12.82 0.31
C LEU A 154 4.63 11.53 0.57
N PRO A 155 4.36 10.45 -0.17
CA PRO A 155 5.16 9.24 -0.13
C PRO A 155 6.29 9.31 -1.16
N ALA A 156 7.38 8.57 -0.92
CA ALA A 156 8.37 8.23 -1.93
C ALA A 156 8.93 6.84 -1.61
N ARG A 157 9.51 6.15 -2.58
CA ARG A 157 10.20 4.88 -2.30
C ARG A 157 11.58 5.16 -1.73
N ASP A 158 12.06 4.28 -0.87
CA ASP A 158 13.46 4.27 -0.46
C ASP A 158 14.34 3.54 -1.51
N HIS A 159 15.63 3.39 -1.21
CA HIS A 159 16.57 2.70 -2.13
C HIS A 159 16.23 1.21 -2.35
N GLU A 160 15.56 0.58 -1.39
CA GLU A 160 15.14 -0.81 -1.45
C GLU A 160 13.73 -0.99 -2.08
N GLY A 161 13.08 0.12 -2.46
CA GLY A 161 11.76 0.15 -3.10
C GLY A 161 10.59 0.17 -2.13
N ALA A 162 10.82 0.20 -0.82
CA ALA A 162 9.73 0.32 0.16
C ALA A 162 9.21 1.76 0.22
N VAL A 163 7.88 1.90 0.37
CA VAL A 163 7.23 3.21 0.46
C VAL A 163 7.50 3.83 1.83
N ARG A 164 7.93 5.10 1.83
CA ARG A 164 8.26 5.90 3.00
C ARG A 164 7.52 7.24 2.97
N TYR A 165 7.44 7.90 4.11
CA TYR A 165 6.95 9.27 4.17
C TYR A 165 8.08 10.24 3.80
N LEU A 166 7.98 10.89 2.64
CA LEU A 166 8.81 12.03 2.27
C LEU A 166 8.39 13.28 3.06
N ASN A 167 7.09 13.44 3.25
CA ASN A 167 6.48 14.47 4.08
C ASN A 167 5.28 13.88 4.82
N THR A 168 5.32 13.87 6.13
CA THR A 168 4.23 13.33 6.97
C THR A 168 3.05 14.28 7.09
N ALA A 169 3.24 15.56 6.82
CA ALA A 169 2.25 16.62 7.06
C ALA A 169 1.63 16.53 8.46
N HIS A 170 0.33 16.23 8.57
CA HIS A 170 -0.40 16.10 9.84
C HIS A 170 -0.63 14.66 10.29
N VAL A 171 -0.06 13.68 9.58
CA VAL A 171 -0.13 12.27 9.99
C VAL A 171 0.63 12.12 11.32
N PRO A 172 0.01 11.58 12.39
CA PRO A 172 0.52 11.67 13.76
C PRO A 172 1.55 10.59 14.09
N LEU A 173 2.59 10.47 13.27
CA LEU A 173 3.62 9.46 13.47
C LEU A 173 4.48 9.79 14.69
N PRO A 174 4.87 8.78 15.49
CA PRO A 174 5.93 8.93 16.50
C PRO A 174 7.24 9.42 15.88
N GLN A 175 8.02 10.20 16.63
CA GLN A 175 9.27 10.78 16.14
C GLN A 175 10.26 9.73 15.61
N GLU A 176 10.34 8.58 16.28
CA GLU A 176 11.19 7.46 15.86
C GLU A 176 10.85 6.97 14.45
N LEU A 177 9.56 6.87 14.11
CA LEU A 177 9.11 6.47 12.77
C LEU A 177 9.34 7.57 11.73
N ILE A 178 9.20 8.83 12.12
CA ILE A 178 9.54 9.96 11.25
C ILE A 178 11.03 9.92 10.90
N ASP A 179 11.89 9.75 11.90
CA ASP A 179 13.33 9.73 11.71
C ASP A 179 13.78 8.50 10.91
N PHE A 180 13.15 7.34 11.14
CA PHE A 180 13.39 6.15 10.33
C PHE A 180 13.05 6.39 8.84
N ASN A 181 11.85 6.90 8.54
CA ASN A 181 11.43 7.20 7.17
C ASN A 181 12.36 8.21 6.51
N ARG A 182 12.70 9.29 7.22
CA ARG A 182 13.64 10.32 6.76
C ARG A 182 15.01 9.72 6.42
N GLY A 183 15.59 8.93 7.32
CA GLY A 183 16.89 8.29 7.11
C GLY A 183 16.91 7.41 5.87
N LYS A 184 15.85 6.65 5.60
CA LYS A 184 15.71 5.81 4.40
C LYS A 184 15.63 6.65 3.12
N ILE A 185 14.87 7.74 3.12
CA ILE A 185 14.78 8.67 1.98
C ILE A 185 16.11 9.39 1.74
N GLU A 186 16.77 9.87 2.79
CA GLU A 186 18.07 10.51 2.67
C GLU A 186 19.15 9.55 2.15
N HIS A 187 19.09 8.27 2.55
CA HIS A 187 19.99 7.25 2.02
C HIS A 187 19.80 7.10 0.50
N ARG A 188 18.57 6.98 0.01
CA ARG A 188 18.28 6.95 -1.43
C ARG A 188 18.79 8.21 -2.13
N ALA A 189 18.54 9.39 -1.57
CA ALA A 189 18.97 10.67 -2.14
C ALA A 189 20.51 10.73 -2.30
N LYS A 190 21.26 10.22 -1.32
CA LYS A 190 22.72 10.09 -1.39
C LYS A 190 23.16 9.12 -2.49
N MET A 191 22.53 7.94 -2.58
CA MET A 191 22.84 6.95 -3.61
C MET A 191 22.61 7.50 -5.02
N GLU A 192 21.53 8.23 -5.22
CA GLU A 192 21.17 8.84 -6.51
C GLU A 192 21.83 10.21 -6.74
N LYS A 193 22.68 10.69 -5.81
CA LYS A 193 23.39 11.97 -5.86
C LYS A 193 22.46 13.17 -6.12
N ARG A 194 21.30 13.17 -5.47
CA ARG A 194 20.30 14.24 -5.58
C ARG A 194 19.72 14.60 -4.20
N LYS A 195 18.96 15.69 -4.14
CA LYS A 195 18.21 16.04 -2.92
C LYS A 195 16.88 15.27 -2.86
N ALA A 196 16.46 14.91 -1.65
CA ALA A 196 15.12 14.40 -1.42
C ALA A 196 14.10 15.48 -1.80
N SER A 197 13.18 15.17 -2.71
CA SER A 197 12.23 16.13 -3.27
C SER A 197 11.01 15.43 -3.86
N PHE A 198 10.00 16.22 -4.21
CA PHE A 198 8.80 15.75 -4.89
C PHE A 198 9.11 15.06 -6.24
N GLN A 199 10.22 15.38 -6.87
CA GLN A 199 10.64 14.71 -8.11
C GLN A 199 10.80 13.19 -7.91
N MET A 200 11.25 12.74 -6.72
CA MET A 200 11.33 11.30 -6.41
C MET A 200 9.96 10.63 -6.49
N VAL A 201 8.90 11.34 -6.08
CA VAL A 201 7.51 10.83 -6.17
C VAL A 201 7.08 10.67 -7.61
N ILE A 202 7.41 11.66 -8.45
CA ILE A 202 7.10 11.64 -9.89
C ILE A 202 7.83 10.47 -10.57
N ASP A 203 9.12 10.33 -10.31
CA ASP A 203 9.93 9.24 -10.87
C ASP A 203 9.37 7.86 -10.46
N ASP A 204 8.93 7.72 -9.22
CA ASP A 204 8.35 6.48 -8.70
C ASP A 204 7.01 6.12 -9.37
N VAL A 205 6.20 7.12 -9.73
CA VAL A 205 4.94 6.92 -10.47
C VAL A 205 5.22 6.40 -11.87
N TYR A 206 6.23 6.96 -12.55
CA TYR A 206 6.59 6.58 -13.93
C TYR A 206 7.45 5.31 -14.03
N ALA A 207 8.03 4.82 -12.94
CA ALA A 207 8.93 3.66 -12.98
C ALA A 207 8.28 2.35 -13.45
N ILE A 208 6.95 2.27 -13.47
CA ILE A 208 6.17 1.07 -13.83
C ILE A 208 5.40 1.23 -15.15
N SER A 209 5.32 2.47 -15.66
CA SER A 209 4.56 2.81 -16.90
C SER A 209 5.26 2.36 -18.17
#